data_2c72c49ed7f8132c80b666690ce5b340
#
_entry.id   2c72c49ed7f8132c80b666690ce5b340
#
_cell.length_a   1.000
_cell.length_b   1.000
_cell.length_c   1.000
_cell.angle_alpha   90.00
_cell.angle_beta   90.00
_cell.angle_gamma   90.00
#
_symmetry.space_group_name_H-M   'P 1'
#
loop_
_entity.id
_entity.type
_entity.pdbx_description
1 polymer ?
#
loop_
_entity_poly.entity_id
_entity_poly.type
_entity_poly.pdbx_seq_one_letter_code
_entity_poly.pdbx_strand_id
1 'polypeptide(L)'
;MKEMQMNATQSQDRERFVKLGQHDIHYHDKDDTLYISPKEQLKPYPQKLTDRLIHFAQTKPDHIFAAKRNAQGEWVKLSYAEVLQRAWHIAQALHDRNLSQERPLVILSGNDLEHLTLSMGAMLAGVPFSAISPAYSLISQDFGKLKHVFEVLTPGMVYASDGQAFAKAIQACITSDIEVVTNKGIVGDQICTSFQSLLDTPVSNVQEFYQTLDENQIAKFLFTSGSTKLPKAVPTTHLMLCVNQQMLLQTFPEFEEMPPVLLDWLSWHHTFGGSHNVGIALYNGGTIYIDDGKPVAGKFDETIRNLKEISPTVYLNVPKGWEELTEALEKDKELRDRFFAKVKILFFAGAALSEAGWNRLDKIAQQHCGEKIRIMSGLGMTETAPSCAFTTGPRVMAGFIGYPAPGCEIKLVPCGDKLEFCVRGKHVMKGYWRLKADQQSTIFDDEGFFHTGDAVRLVDINDPTKGLMYDGRIAEDFKLNTGTFVNVGTLRNKVLIQGNLLIQDVCITGSNLNAVGFLIFPKLEACAQYAGLKLGEHSAAEILQHPKVQQWFRQFLTTFNKDATGSSNTVSMLYLMTEPPQLDAGEVTDKGNLNQSSITKRRAALIDELYQKQTDNPLIIRVPTLKQ
;
A
#
# COMPACT_ATOMS: atom_id res chain seq x y z
N MET A 1 43.43 24.82 -10.18
CA MET A 1 42.63 23.88 -11.01
C MET A 1 42.38 22.52 -10.34
N LYS A 2 43.37 21.86 -9.70
CA LYS A 2 43.14 20.60 -8.97
C LYS A 2 42.28 20.76 -7.71
N GLU A 3 42.43 21.84 -6.95
CA GLU A 3 41.57 22.13 -5.79
C GLU A 3 40.12 22.52 -6.17
N MET A 4 39.95 23.21 -7.31
CA MET A 4 38.59 23.48 -7.83
C MET A 4 37.91 22.21 -8.37
N GLN A 5 38.64 21.25 -8.91
CA GLN A 5 38.09 19.96 -9.34
C GLN A 5 37.79 19.03 -8.16
N MET A 6 38.60 19.05 -7.08
CA MET A 6 38.30 18.31 -5.85
C MET A 6 37.07 18.87 -5.12
N ASN A 7 36.92 20.19 -5.06
CA ASN A 7 35.73 20.82 -4.47
C ASN A 7 34.47 20.59 -5.31
N ALA A 8 34.55 20.51 -6.63
CA ALA A 8 33.42 20.20 -7.50
C ALA A 8 32.96 18.74 -7.37
N THR A 9 33.90 17.78 -7.17
CA THR A 9 33.56 16.36 -6.95
C THR A 9 33.02 16.09 -5.57
N GLN A 10 33.43 16.82 -4.54
CA GLN A 10 32.84 16.72 -3.18
C GLN A 10 31.44 17.32 -3.05
N SER A 11 31.07 18.27 -3.94
CA SER A 11 29.69 18.83 -3.93
C SER A 11 28.66 17.90 -4.58
N GLN A 12 29.09 16.91 -5.35
CA GLN A 12 28.17 16.03 -6.11
C GLN A 12 27.53 14.90 -5.29
N ASP A 13 27.99 14.62 -4.07
CA ASP A 13 27.50 13.49 -3.25
C ASP A 13 26.93 13.90 -1.87
N ARG A 14 26.63 15.19 -1.68
CA ARG A 14 26.03 15.64 -0.44
C ARG A 14 24.59 15.16 -0.32
N GLU A 15 24.27 14.46 0.77
CA GLU A 15 22.89 14.08 1.15
C GLU A 15 22.39 15.03 2.25
N ARG A 16 21.13 15.47 2.15
CA ARG A 16 20.49 16.27 3.20
C ARG A 16 20.45 15.47 4.49
N PHE A 17 20.97 16.06 5.55
CA PHE A 17 21.03 15.39 6.84
C PHE A 17 19.62 15.09 7.37
N VAL A 18 19.42 13.85 7.80
CA VAL A 18 18.24 13.36 8.52
C VAL A 18 18.68 12.36 9.58
N LYS A 19 18.07 12.45 10.76
CA LYS A 19 18.30 11.45 11.81
C LYS A 19 17.57 10.15 11.46
N LEU A 20 18.29 9.06 11.46
CA LEU A 20 17.76 7.71 11.26
C LEU A 20 18.08 6.83 12.44
N GLY A 21 17.23 5.85 12.69
CA GLY A 21 17.42 4.82 13.72
C GLY A 21 18.60 3.92 13.43
N GLN A 22 18.91 3.09 14.39
CA GLN A 22 19.99 2.11 14.30
C GLN A 22 19.63 1.00 13.32
N HIS A 23 20.65 0.36 12.76
CA HIS A 23 20.51 -0.79 11.86
C HIS A 23 21.35 -2.00 12.31
N ASP A 24 21.89 -1.93 13.52
CA ASP A 24 22.64 -3.04 14.11
C ASP A 24 21.72 -4.19 14.48
N ILE A 25 22.15 -5.40 14.14
CA ILE A 25 21.39 -6.63 14.36
C ILE A 25 22.17 -7.66 15.18
N HIS A 26 21.43 -8.52 15.87
CA HIS A 26 21.86 -9.84 16.29
C HIS A 26 21.36 -10.88 15.31
N TYR A 27 22.17 -11.89 15.03
CA TYR A 27 21.74 -13.03 14.21
C TYR A 27 22.39 -14.31 14.68
N HIS A 28 21.72 -15.43 14.43
CA HIS A 28 22.25 -16.77 14.65
C HIS A 28 21.55 -17.77 13.74
N ASP A 29 22.27 -18.82 13.37
CA ASP A 29 21.74 -19.94 12.60
C ASP A 29 21.34 -21.08 13.54
N LYS A 30 20.23 -21.74 13.22
CA LYS A 30 19.77 -22.97 13.88
C LYS A 30 19.01 -23.82 12.87
N ASP A 31 19.45 -25.05 12.64
CA ASP A 31 18.78 -26.02 11.74
C ASP A 31 18.49 -25.44 10.33
N ASP A 32 19.50 -24.88 9.67
CA ASP A 32 19.44 -24.20 8.38
C ASP A 32 18.54 -22.96 8.33
N THR A 33 18.06 -22.49 9.47
CA THR A 33 17.20 -21.33 9.60
C THR A 33 17.96 -20.18 10.24
N LEU A 34 17.89 -18.99 9.62
CA LEU A 34 18.54 -17.78 10.11
C LEU A 34 17.54 -16.93 10.92
N TYR A 35 17.91 -16.62 12.16
CA TYR A 35 17.17 -15.72 13.05
C TYR A 35 17.87 -14.37 13.11
N ILE A 36 17.09 -13.28 12.96
CA ILE A 36 17.61 -11.91 12.95
C ILE A 36 16.75 -11.06 13.89
N SER A 37 17.38 -10.28 14.76
CA SER A 37 16.70 -9.31 15.62
C SER A 37 17.46 -7.99 15.71
N PRO A 38 16.81 -6.85 15.95
CA PRO A 38 17.50 -5.58 16.14
C PRO A 38 18.25 -5.57 17.47
N LYS A 39 19.41 -4.91 17.53
CA LYS A 39 20.09 -4.64 18.81
C LYS A 39 19.37 -3.59 19.63
N GLU A 40 18.74 -2.60 18.95
CA GLU A 40 17.95 -1.58 19.60
C GLU A 40 16.66 -2.18 20.16
N GLN A 41 16.44 -1.99 21.47
CA GLN A 41 15.21 -2.43 22.12
C GLN A 41 14.06 -1.47 21.82
N LEU A 42 12.83 -2.00 21.72
CA LEU A 42 11.63 -1.19 21.61
C LEU A 42 11.45 -0.36 22.89
N LYS A 43 11.38 0.98 22.72
CA LYS A 43 11.16 1.91 23.83
C LYS A 43 9.69 1.87 24.31
N PRO A 44 9.38 2.43 25.49
CA PRO A 44 8.01 2.54 25.97
C PRO A 44 7.09 3.28 24.99
N TYR A 45 5.84 2.84 24.93
CA TYR A 45 4.78 3.37 24.06
C TYR A 45 3.47 3.52 24.86
N PRO A 46 2.51 4.38 24.40
CA PRO A 46 1.22 4.52 25.06
C PRO A 46 0.38 3.23 24.92
N GLN A 47 -0.53 3.00 25.84
CA GLN A 47 -1.43 1.83 25.80
C GLN A 47 -2.42 1.90 24.64
N LYS A 48 -2.93 3.10 24.35
CA LYS A 48 -3.91 3.33 23.29
C LYS A 48 -3.42 4.40 22.34
N LEU A 49 -3.64 4.23 21.04
CA LEU A 49 -3.22 5.22 20.03
C LEU A 49 -3.88 6.59 20.27
N THR A 50 -5.12 6.58 20.76
CA THR A 50 -5.88 7.78 21.10
C THR A 50 -5.34 8.54 22.30
N ASP A 51 -4.47 7.95 23.13
CA ASP A 51 -3.76 8.66 24.20
C ASP A 51 -2.88 9.79 23.61
N ARG A 52 -2.38 9.62 22.37
CA ARG A 52 -1.63 10.68 21.67
C ARG A 52 -2.52 11.85 21.24
N LEU A 53 -3.77 11.55 20.81
CA LEU A 53 -4.76 12.60 20.49
C LEU A 53 -5.07 13.43 21.74
N ILE A 54 -5.34 12.76 22.87
CA ILE A 54 -5.62 13.42 24.16
C ILE A 54 -4.42 14.27 24.60
N HIS A 55 -3.21 13.71 24.53
CA HIS A 55 -1.97 14.41 24.88
C HIS A 55 -1.78 15.68 24.06
N PHE A 56 -1.90 15.62 22.74
CA PHE A 56 -1.68 16.80 21.90
C PHE A 56 -2.83 17.80 21.95
N ALA A 57 -4.06 17.36 22.16
CA ALA A 57 -5.16 18.28 22.44
C ALA A 57 -4.97 19.07 23.73
N GLN A 58 -4.25 18.53 24.72
CA GLN A 58 -3.89 19.23 25.96
C GLN A 58 -2.66 20.10 25.81
N THR A 59 -1.61 19.64 25.11
CA THR A 59 -0.31 20.30 25.05
C THR A 59 -0.15 21.25 23.86
N LYS A 60 -0.89 21.02 22.78
CA LYS A 60 -0.86 21.79 21.54
C LYS A 60 -2.28 21.94 20.95
N PRO A 61 -3.27 22.48 21.71
CA PRO A 61 -4.69 22.46 21.35
C PRO A 61 -4.98 23.04 19.97
N ASP A 62 -4.32 24.14 19.61
CA ASP A 62 -4.57 24.89 18.37
C ASP A 62 -3.73 24.37 17.18
N HIS A 63 -2.82 23.39 17.42
CA HIS A 63 -2.05 22.82 16.32
C HIS A 63 -2.94 22.01 15.39
N ILE A 64 -2.83 22.25 14.07
CA ILE A 64 -3.65 21.56 13.07
C ILE A 64 -3.23 20.11 12.99
N PHE A 65 -4.18 19.21 13.30
CA PHE A 65 -3.99 17.78 13.10
C PHE A 65 -4.31 17.38 11.67
N ALA A 66 -5.46 17.80 11.14
CA ALA A 66 -5.89 17.42 9.80
C ALA A 66 -6.47 18.60 9.01
N ALA A 67 -6.28 18.57 7.71
CA ALA A 67 -6.89 19.54 6.81
C ALA A 67 -7.33 18.88 5.50
N LYS A 68 -8.46 19.32 4.94
CA LYS A 68 -8.96 18.92 3.63
C LYS A 68 -9.57 20.11 2.90
N ARG A 69 -9.49 20.14 1.57
CA ARG A 69 -10.17 21.17 0.78
C ARG A 69 -11.68 20.93 0.75
N ASN A 70 -12.41 22.04 0.87
CA ASN A 70 -13.86 22.05 0.61
C ASN A 70 -14.16 22.15 -0.90
N ALA A 71 -15.43 22.16 -1.27
CA ALA A 71 -15.88 22.30 -2.66
C ALA A 71 -15.43 23.61 -3.33
N GLN A 72 -15.11 24.65 -2.57
CA GLN A 72 -14.59 25.93 -3.05
C GLN A 72 -13.06 25.93 -3.22
N GLY A 73 -12.42 24.82 -2.86
CA GLY A 73 -10.97 24.65 -2.94
C GLY A 73 -10.19 25.25 -1.76
N GLU A 74 -10.87 25.64 -0.68
CA GLU A 74 -10.27 26.20 0.53
C GLU A 74 -9.94 25.10 1.54
N TRP A 75 -8.83 25.25 2.29
CA TRP A 75 -8.47 24.32 3.34
C TRP A 75 -9.35 24.46 4.59
N VAL A 76 -10.21 23.48 4.84
CA VAL A 76 -10.87 23.27 6.11
C VAL A 76 -9.89 22.56 7.04
N LYS A 77 -9.57 23.17 8.17
CA LYS A 77 -8.55 22.69 9.11
C LYS A 77 -9.21 22.32 10.43
N LEU A 78 -8.78 21.23 11.03
CA LEU A 78 -9.17 20.81 12.38
C LEU A 78 -7.93 20.73 13.26
N SER A 79 -7.96 21.45 14.39
CA SER A 79 -6.92 21.34 15.41
C SER A 79 -7.05 20.05 16.21
N TYR A 80 -6.01 19.70 17.00
CA TYR A 80 -6.06 18.56 17.91
C TYR A 80 -7.22 18.66 18.91
N ALA A 81 -7.47 19.86 19.46
CA ALA A 81 -8.59 20.09 20.38
C ALA A 81 -9.94 19.87 19.70
N GLU A 82 -10.13 20.41 18.49
CA GLU A 82 -11.39 20.23 17.73
C GLU A 82 -11.63 18.77 17.34
N VAL A 83 -10.60 18.05 16.91
CA VAL A 83 -10.72 16.62 16.60
C VAL A 83 -11.08 15.81 17.85
N LEU A 84 -10.42 16.08 19.00
CA LEU A 84 -10.73 15.41 20.25
C LEU A 84 -12.16 15.68 20.72
N GLN A 85 -12.59 16.95 20.65
CA GLN A 85 -13.96 17.33 21.02
C GLN A 85 -14.98 16.57 20.18
N ARG A 86 -14.88 16.62 18.86
CA ARG A 86 -15.75 15.88 17.93
C ARG A 86 -15.73 14.38 18.22
N ALA A 87 -14.54 13.83 18.45
CA ALA A 87 -14.36 12.41 18.72
C ALA A 87 -15.05 11.97 20.02
N TRP A 88 -15.08 12.79 21.07
CA TRP A 88 -15.80 12.48 22.31
C TRP A 88 -17.33 12.45 22.12
N HIS A 89 -17.90 13.41 21.37
CA HIS A 89 -19.32 13.40 21.02
C HIS A 89 -19.71 12.15 20.23
N ILE A 90 -18.90 11.83 19.21
CA ILE A 90 -19.08 10.59 18.42
C ILE A 90 -18.93 9.35 19.30
N ALA A 91 -17.91 9.31 20.18
CA ALA A 91 -17.70 8.18 21.07
C ALA A 91 -18.91 7.92 21.96
N GLN A 92 -19.51 8.99 22.54
CA GLN A 92 -20.73 8.85 23.32
C GLN A 92 -21.89 8.33 22.47
N ALA A 93 -22.06 8.86 21.26
CA ALA A 93 -23.11 8.42 20.34
C ALA A 93 -23.00 6.92 20.01
N LEU A 94 -21.77 6.42 19.80
CA LEU A 94 -21.53 5.00 19.53
C LEU A 94 -21.72 4.13 20.77
N HIS A 95 -21.30 4.61 21.94
CA HIS A 95 -21.46 3.95 23.23
C HIS A 95 -22.95 3.75 23.58
N ASP A 96 -23.78 4.80 23.41
CA ASP A 96 -25.23 4.76 23.67
C ASP A 96 -25.97 3.77 22.76
N ARG A 97 -25.40 3.43 21.60
CA ARG A 97 -25.92 2.46 20.62
C ARG A 97 -25.49 1.01 20.89
N ASN A 98 -24.72 0.78 21.96
CA ASN A 98 -24.19 -0.53 22.34
C ASN A 98 -23.42 -1.21 21.19
N LEU A 99 -22.67 -0.43 20.41
CA LEU A 99 -21.73 -0.97 19.42
C LEU A 99 -20.55 -1.62 20.15
N SER A 100 -19.95 -2.63 19.54
CA SER A 100 -18.90 -3.44 20.15
C SER A 100 -18.03 -4.11 19.08
N GLN A 101 -17.04 -4.90 19.48
CA GLN A 101 -16.26 -5.71 18.53
C GLN A 101 -17.13 -6.73 17.76
N GLU A 102 -18.23 -7.19 18.32
CA GLU A 102 -19.18 -8.10 17.64
C GLU A 102 -20.20 -7.35 16.78
N ARG A 103 -20.33 -6.06 16.98
CA ARG A 103 -21.19 -5.12 16.23
C ARG A 103 -20.41 -3.85 15.87
N PRO A 104 -19.34 -3.97 15.04
CA PRO A 104 -18.45 -2.85 14.74
C PRO A 104 -19.10 -1.82 13.82
N LEU A 105 -18.36 -0.71 13.59
CA LEU A 105 -18.69 0.33 12.64
C LEU A 105 -18.04 0.02 11.27
N VAL A 106 -18.83 0.06 10.20
CA VAL A 106 -18.32 0.04 8.81
C VAL A 106 -18.34 1.46 8.24
N ILE A 107 -17.26 1.86 7.59
CA ILE A 107 -17.08 3.18 6.96
C ILE A 107 -16.97 3.03 5.44
N LEU A 108 -17.96 3.56 4.72
CA LEU A 108 -18.00 3.65 3.26
C LEU A 108 -17.72 5.09 2.85
N SER A 109 -16.43 5.41 2.75
CA SER A 109 -15.95 6.76 2.44
C SER A 109 -14.56 6.72 1.80
N GLY A 110 -14.20 7.79 1.10
CA GLY A 110 -12.80 8.14 0.86
C GLY A 110 -12.14 8.70 2.12
N ASN A 111 -10.98 9.32 1.94
CA ASN A 111 -10.32 10.04 3.02
C ASN A 111 -11.00 11.39 3.21
N ASP A 112 -11.54 11.66 4.40
CA ASP A 112 -12.15 12.95 4.74
C ASP A 112 -12.07 13.24 6.26
N LEU A 113 -12.47 14.46 6.65
CA LEU A 113 -12.40 14.90 8.04
C LEU A 113 -13.45 14.17 8.90
N GLU A 114 -14.59 13.84 8.35
CA GLU A 114 -15.65 13.06 9.01
C GLU A 114 -15.19 11.63 9.26
N HIS A 115 -14.58 10.98 8.26
CA HIS A 115 -13.97 9.66 8.42
C HIS A 115 -12.90 9.66 9.52
N LEU A 116 -12.01 10.69 9.55
CA LEU A 116 -11.00 10.81 10.58
C LEU A 116 -11.62 10.92 11.98
N THR A 117 -12.53 11.87 12.17
CA THR A 117 -13.15 12.11 13.47
C THR A 117 -14.00 10.94 13.94
N LEU A 118 -14.70 10.27 13.01
CA LEU A 118 -15.46 9.04 13.27
C LEU A 118 -14.54 7.89 13.72
N SER A 119 -13.39 7.72 13.07
CA SER A 119 -12.39 6.71 13.45
C SER A 119 -11.82 6.97 14.84
N MET A 120 -11.52 8.24 15.17
CA MET A 120 -11.04 8.63 16.51
C MET A 120 -12.14 8.38 17.57
N GLY A 121 -13.39 8.76 17.29
CA GLY A 121 -14.52 8.52 18.17
C GLY A 121 -14.77 7.04 18.41
N ALA A 122 -14.71 6.22 17.37
CA ALA A 122 -14.86 4.77 17.47
C ALA A 122 -13.78 4.15 18.39
N MET A 123 -12.52 4.53 18.22
CA MET A 123 -11.42 4.08 19.10
C MET A 123 -11.60 4.54 20.55
N LEU A 124 -12.09 5.76 20.80
CA LEU A 124 -12.40 6.25 22.15
C LEU A 124 -13.57 5.51 22.80
N ALA A 125 -14.55 5.06 22.01
CA ALA A 125 -15.69 4.26 22.47
C ALA A 125 -15.36 2.77 22.65
N GLY A 126 -14.15 2.32 22.33
CA GLY A 126 -13.81 0.89 22.29
C GLY A 126 -14.56 0.11 21.21
N VAL A 127 -15.05 0.79 20.19
CA VAL A 127 -15.79 0.21 19.05
C VAL A 127 -14.83 0.07 17.87
N PRO A 128 -14.52 -1.14 17.41
CA PRO A 128 -13.71 -1.30 16.22
C PRO A 128 -14.42 -0.72 14.99
N PHE A 129 -13.66 -0.04 14.13
CA PHE A 129 -14.18 0.39 12.84
C PHE A 129 -13.49 -0.35 11.69
N SER A 130 -14.15 -0.39 10.54
CA SER A 130 -13.57 -0.92 9.32
C SER A 130 -13.86 0.04 8.16
N ALA A 131 -12.82 0.72 7.68
CA ALA A 131 -12.88 1.46 6.44
C ALA A 131 -12.82 0.48 5.27
N ILE A 132 -13.80 0.51 4.38
CA ILE A 132 -13.91 -0.42 3.26
C ILE A 132 -13.53 0.28 1.96
N SER A 133 -12.84 -0.43 1.09
CA SER A 133 -12.47 0.08 -0.22
C SER A 133 -13.69 0.63 -0.98
N PRO A 134 -13.67 1.90 -1.40
CA PRO A 134 -14.74 2.46 -2.22
C PRO A 134 -14.99 1.67 -3.51
N ALA A 135 -13.99 0.94 -4.01
CA ALA A 135 -14.15 0.10 -5.19
C ALA A 135 -15.18 -1.03 -5.00
N TYR A 136 -15.32 -1.57 -3.77
CA TYR A 136 -16.31 -2.61 -3.47
C TYR A 136 -17.76 -2.11 -3.49
N SER A 137 -17.94 -0.78 -3.41
CA SER A 137 -19.26 -0.14 -3.43
C SER A 137 -19.56 0.62 -4.72
N LEU A 138 -18.54 1.29 -5.31
CA LEU A 138 -18.73 2.23 -6.41
C LEU A 138 -18.33 1.66 -7.77
N ILE A 139 -17.50 0.61 -7.81
CA ILE A 139 -17.02 -0.03 -9.05
C ILE A 139 -17.61 -1.42 -9.20
N SER A 140 -17.66 -2.22 -8.13
CA SER A 140 -18.25 -3.55 -8.12
C SER A 140 -19.70 -3.53 -8.59
N GLN A 141 -20.09 -4.54 -9.37
CA GLN A 141 -21.45 -4.69 -9.89
C GLN A 141 -22.27 -5.70 -9.07
N ASP A 142 -21.62 -6.71 -8.50
CA ASP A 142 -22.27 -7.78 -7.72
C ASP A 142 -22.23 -7.55 -6.20
N PHE A 143 -21.38 -6.61 -5.77
CA PHE A 143 -21.09 -6.31 -4.36
C PHE A 143 -20.62 -7.52 -3.54
N GLY A 144 -20.13 -8.58 -4.19
CA GLY A 144 -19.80 -9.84 -3.54
C GLY A 144 -18.77 -9.70 -2.41
N LYS A 145 -17.72 -8.89 -2.62
CA LYS A 145 -16.70 -8.62 -1.58
C LYS A 145 -17.29 -7.79 -0.42
N LEU A 146 -18.16 -6.82 -0.70
CA LEU A 146 -18.80 -6.02 0.34
C LEU A 146 -19.77 -6.87 1.18
N LYS A 147 -20.58 -7.72 0.56
CA LYS A 147 -21.47 -8.67 1.26
C LYS A 147 -20.66 -9.57 2.19
N HIS A 148 -19.54 -10.11 1.70
CA HIS A 148 -18.65 -10.92 2.52
C HIS A 148 -18.09 -10.15 3.73
N VAL A 149 -17.72 -8.88 3.56
CA VAL A 149 -17.30 -8.02 4.66
C VAL A 149 -18.38 -7.90 5.72
N PHE A 150 -19.63 -7.68 5.32
CA PHE A 150 -20.77 -7.58 6.22
C PHE A 150 -21.07 -8.91 6.95
N GLU A 151 -20.94 -10.03 6.26
CA GLU A 151 -21.09 -11.37 6.86
C GLU A 151 -19.99 -11.64 7.91
N VAL A 152 -18.74 -11.26 7.64
CA VAL A 152 -17.61 -11.47 8.55
C VAL A 152 -17.68 -10.53 9.75
N LEU A 153 -18.04 -9.25 9.56
CA LEU A 153 -18.03 -8.25 10.62
C LEU A 153 -19.32 -8.18 11.42
N THR A 154 -20.47 -8.49 10.80
CA THR A 154 -21.81 -8.28 11.41
C THR A 154 -21.96 -6.87 12.00
N PRO A 155 -21.82 -5.79 11.20
CA PRO A 155 -21.75 -4.43 11.72
C PRO A 155 -23.06 -4.00 12.36
N GLY A 156 -22.99 -3.17 13.40
CA GLY A 156 -24.17 -2.54 14.00
C GLY A 156 -24.49 -1.18 13.38
N MET A 157 -23.51 -0.57 12.70
CA MET A 157 -23.65 0.73 12.05
C MET A 157 -22.84 0.78 10.77
N VAL A 158 -23.38 1.46 9.76
CA VAL A 158 -22.69 1.81 8.52
C VAL A 158 -22.71 3.32 8.35
N TYR A 159 -21.54 3.93 8.20
CA TYR A 159 -21.40 5.32 7.79
C TYR A 159 -21.12 5.42 6.29
N ALA A 160 -21.82 6.30 5.59
CA ALA A 160 -21.53 6.65 4.21
C ALA A 160 -21.31 8.17 4.08
N SER A 161 -20.20 8.58 3.47
CA SER A 161 -19.93 10.00 3.21
C SER A 161 -20.96 10.62 2.26
N ASP A 162 -21.53 9.82 1.36
CA ASP A 162 -22.59 10.22 0.42
C ASP A 162 -23.63 9.09 0.29
N GLY A 163 -24.78 9.23 0.94
CA GLY A 163 -25.83 8.23 0.94
C GLY A 163 -26.34 7.88 -0.46
N GLN A 164 -26.41 8.83 -1.37
CA GLN A 164 -26.86 8.59 -2.74
C GLN A 164 -25.82 7.81 -3.56
N ALA A 165 -24.54 8.17 -3.44
CA ALA A 165 -23.45 7.48 -4.17
C ALA A 165 -23.33 6.02 -3.74
N PHE A 166 -23.45 5.74 -2.44
CA PHE A 166 -23.32 4.38 -1.88
C PHE A 166 -24.64 3.61 -1.79
N ALA A 167 -25.79 4.19 -2.21
CA ALA A 167 -27.12 3.63 -2.00
C ALA A 167 -27.27 2.17 -2.45
N LYS A 168 -26.88 1.86 -3.69
CA LYS A 168 -27.01 0.50 -4.25
C LYS A 168 -26.22 -0.54 -3.44
N ALA A 169 -25.01 -0.20 -3.04
CA ALA A 169 -24.12 -1.06 -2.29
C ALA A 169 -24.67 -1.31 -0.86
N ILE A 170 -25.15 -0.26 -0.19
CA ILE A 170 -25.74 -0.35 1.14
C ILE A 170 -26.99 -1.22 1.08
N GLN A 171 -27.94 -0.92 0.18
CA GLN A 171 -29.17 -1.70 0.03
C GLN A 171 -28.94 -3.18 -0.28
N ALA A 172 -27.84 -3.52 -0.95
CA ALA A 172 -27.49 -4.90 -1.25
C ALA A 172 -26.92 -5.68 -0.05
N CYS A 173 -26.52 -4.99 1.04
CA CYS A 173 -25.76 -5.58 2.14
C CYS A 173 -26.43 -5.45 3.50
N ILE A 174 -27.27 -4.42 3.72
CA ILE A 174 -27.83 -4.13 5.05
C ILE A 174 -29.02 -5.02 5.41
N THR A 175 -29.14 -5.26 6.72
CA THR A 175 -30.31 -5.83 7.38
C THR A 175 -31.00 -4.76 8.23
N SER A 176 -32.22 -5.01 8.69
CA SER A 176 -33.04 -4.01 9.42
C SER A 176 -32.46 -3.57 10.78
N ASP A 177 -31.49 -4.31 11.31
CA ASP A 177 -30.81 -4.05 12.58
C ASP A 177 -29.54 -3.20 12.45
N ILE A 178 -29.16 -2.83 11.22
CA ILE A 178 -27.98 -1.99 10.93
C ILE A 178 -28.42 -0.54 10.77
N GLU A 179 -27.93 0.34 11.63
CA GLU A 179 -28.16 1.78 11.51
C GLU A 179 -27.31 2.36 10.38
N VAL A 180 -27.92 3.18 9.51
CA VAL A 180 -27.23 3.88 8.43
C VAL A 180 -27.07 5.35 8.79
N VAL A 181 -25.82 5.80 8.85
CA VAL A 181 -25.44 7.19 9.09
C VAL A 181 -24.89 7.80 7.80
N THR A 182 -25.33 9.00 7.44
CA THR A 182 -24.85 9.69 6.23
C THR A 182 -24.37 11.11 6.57
N ASN A 183 -23.27 11.56 5.89
CA ASN A 183 -22.85 12.95 5.98
C ASN A 183 -23.67 13.85 5.05
N LYS A 184 -23.99 13.35 3.85
CA LYS A 184 -24.91 14.00 2.90
C LYS A 184 -25.72 12.96 2.15
N GLY A 185 -26.87 13.40 1.61
CA GLY A 185 -27.77 12.53 0.86
C GLY A 185 -28.44 11.47 1.73
N ILE A 186 -29.29 10.66 1.09
CA ILE A 186 -30.04 9.56 1.69
C ILE A 186 -29.81 8.27 0.90
N VAL A 187 -30.11 7.13 1.51
CA VAL A 187 -30.00 5.80 0.88
C VAL A 187 -31.40 5.35 0.43
N GLY A 188 -31.79 5.69 -0.80
CA GLY A 188 -33.12 5.38 -1.31
C GLY A 188 -34.22 5.96 -0.42
N ASP A 189 -35.23 5.14 -0.05
CA ASP A 189 -36.33 5.52 0.86
C ASP A 189 -36.01 5.20 2.35
N GLN A 190 -34.78 4.83 2.68
CA GLN A 190 -34.37 4.43 4.01
C GLN A 190 -34.21 5.64 4.94
N ILE A 191 -34.65 5.48 6.20
CA ILE A 191 -34.38 6.46 7.25
C ILE A 191 -32.89 6.40 7.57
N CYS A 192 -32.17 7.52 7.34
CA CYS A 192 -30.75 7.67 7.66
C CYS A 192 -30.58 8.64 8.83
N THR A 193 -29.71 8.27 9.76
CA THR A 193 -29.23 9.19 10.80
C THR A 193 -28.23 10.15 10.17
N SER A 194 -28.32 11.45 10.49
CA SER A 194 -27.32 12.41 10.00
C SER A 194 -26.02 12.29 10.80
N PHE A 195 -24.87 12.45 10.14
CA PHE A 195 -23.59 12.49 10.84
C PHE A 195 -23.53 13.61 11.88
N GLN A 196 -24.20 14.74 11.62
CA GLN A 196 -24.29 15.86 12.56
C GLN A 196 -24.93 15.43 13.90
N SER A 197 -25.90 14.52 13.89
CA SER A 197 -26.52 14.06 15.14
C SER A 197 -25.55 13.30 16.07
N LEU A 198 -24.50 12.68 15.51
CA LEU A 198 -23.43 12.07 16.32
C LEU A 198 -22.61 13.18 17.02
N LEU A 199 -22.36 14.28 16.31
CA LEU A 199 -21.64 15.44 16.85
C LEU A 199 -22.46 16.22 17.89
N ASP A 200 -23.78 16.16 17.82
CA ASP A 200 -24.70 16.83 18.74
C ASP A 200 -24.99 15.99 20.00
N THR A 201 -24.49 14.74 20.07
CA THR A 201 -24.71 13.86 21.24
C THR A 201 -23.92 14.40 22.45
N PRO A 202 -24.57 14.74 23.57
CA PRO A 202 -23.88 15.22 24.76
C PRO A 202 -22.97 14.15 25.37
N VAL A 203 -21.75 14.54 25.68
CA VAL A 203 -20.78 13.64 26.37
C VAL A 203 -21.21 13.44 27.83
N SER A 204 -21.28 12.19 28.28
CA SER A 204 -21.67 11.82 29.64
C SER A 204 -20.66 10.87 30.31
N ASN A 205 -20.76 9.56 30.08
CA ASN A 205 -19.99 8.53 30.77
C ASN A 205 -18.91 7.85 29.90
N VAL A 206 -18.83 8.13 28.62
CA VAL A 206 -17.89 7.45 27.71
C VAL A 206 -16.42 7.72 28.07
N GLN A 207 -16.12 8.85 28.69
CA GLN A 207 -14.75 9.15 29.16
C GLN A 207 -14.32 8.23 30.31
N GLU A 208 -15.24 7.90 31.22
CA GLU A 208 -14.99 6.93 32.28
C GLU A 208 -14.84 5.54 31.69
N PHE A 209 -15.69 5.16 30.74
CA PHE A 209 -15.61 3.89 30.02
C PHE A 209 -14.25 3.76 29.29
N TYR A 210 -13.77 4.82 28.63
CA TYR A 210 -12.45 4.79 27.97
C TYR A 210 -11.30 4.41 28.88
N GLN A 211 -11.36 4.75 30.18
CA GLN A 211 -10.33 4.35 31.14
C GLN A 211 -10.32 2.86 31.43
N THR A 212 -11.39 2.13 31.12
CA THR A 212 -11.46 0.67 31.29
C THR A 212 -10.88 -0.11 30.11
N LEU A 213 -10.63 0.57 28.96
CA LEU A 213 -10.06 -0.05 27.75
C LEU A 213 -8.56 -0.29 27.94
N ASP A 214 -8.09 -1.44 27.46
CA ASP A 214 -6.67 -1.80 27.48
C ASP A 214 -6.05 -1.82 26.06
N GLU A 215 -4.77 -2.13 26.00
CA GLU A 215 -4.00 -2.18 24.74
C GLU A 215 -4.45 -3.30 23.78
N ASN A 216 -5.14 -4.34 24.26
CA ASN A 216 -5.62 -5.46 23.44
C ASN A 216 -6.97 -5.19 22.80
N GLN A 217 -7.64 -4.09 23.16
CA GLN A 217 -8.85 -3.66 22.48
C GLN A 217 -8.63 -3.54 20.97
N ILE A 218 -9.46 -4.19 20.19
CA ILE A 218 -9.43 -4.06 18.74
C ILE A 218 -9.83 -2.63 18.37
N ALA A 219 -8.92 -1.90 17.73
CA ALA A 219 -9.14 -0.54 17.26
C ALA A 219 -9.85 -0.52 15.90
N LYS A 220 -9.46 -1.43 15.02
CA LYS A 220 -10.03 -1.53 13.67
C LYS A 220 -9.86 -2.90 13.05
N PHE A 221 -10.68 -3.16 12.02
CA PHE A 221 -10.51 -4.28 11.10
C PHE A 221 -10.03 -3.76 9.75
N LEU A 222 -8.98 -4.39 9.22
CA LEU A 222 -8.51 -4.15 7.87
C LEU A 222 -8.63 -5.43 7.06
N PHE A 223 -9.13 -5.32 5.83
CA PHE A 223 -9.29 -6.48 4.95
C PHE A 223 -8.10 -6.63 4.02
N THR A 224 -7.60 -7.87 3.91
CA THR A 224 -6.53 -8.23 2.99
C THR A 224 -7.05 -9.14 1.91
N SER A 225 -6.63 -8.88 0.68
CA SER A 225 -7.00 -9.68 -0.49
C SER A 225 -6.22 -10.99 -0.62
N GLY A 226 -5.67 -11.58 0.44
CA GLY A 226 -4.90 -12.83 0.46
C GLY A 226 -4.90 -13.68 -0.82
N SER A 227 -4.25 -14.81 -0.83
CA SER A 227 -4.25 -15.78 -1.96
C SER A 227 -5.65 -16.39 -2.26
N THR A 228 -6.63 -16.16 -1.39
CA THR A 228 -8.03 -16.59 -1.52
C THR A 228 -8.86 -15.53 -2.25
N LYS A 229 -9.97 -15.94 -2.89
CA LYS A 229 -10.87 -15.03 -3.62
C LYS A 229 -11.51 -13.95 -2.72
N LEU A 230 -11.79 -14.27 -1.46
CA LEU A 230 -12.46 -13.39 -0.49
C LEU A 230 -11.46 -12.80 0.51
N PRO A 231 -11.60 -11.51 0.85
CA PRO A 231 -10.68 -10.85 1.77
C PRO A 231 -10.85 -11.35 3.21
N LYS A 232 -9.73 -11.44 3.94
CA LYS A 232 -9.71 -11.82 5.37
C LYS A 232 -9.63 -10.57 6.24
N ALA A 233 -10.36 -10.56 7.36
CA ALA A 233 -10.33 -9.46 8.32
C ALA A 233 -9.16 -9.61 9.30
N VAL A 234 -8.29 -8.62 9.37
CA VAL A 234 -7.19 -8.51 10.33
C VAL A 234 -7.67 -7.66 11.50
N PRO A 235 -7.81 -8.23 12.72
CA PRO A 235 -8.10 -7.46 13.92
C PRO A 235 -6.83 -6.71 14.36
N THR A 236 -6.82 -5.40 14.17
CA THR A 236 -5.70 -4.54 14.54
C THR A 236 -5.98 -3.88 15.89
N THR A 237 -5.21 -4.24 16.91
CA THR A 237 -5.38 -3.73 18.28
C THR A 237 -4.65 -2.42 18.51
N HIS A 238 -4.97 -1.72 19.60
CA HIS A 238 -4.21 -0.56 20.05
C HIS A 238 -2.75 -0.91 20.29
N LEU A 239 -2.46 -2.08 20.89
CA LEU A 239 -1.10 -2.60 21.09
C LEU A 239 -0.31 -2.63 19.78
N MET A 240 -0.89 -3.27 18.75
CA MET A 240 -0.24 -3.38 17.44
C MET A 240 0.07 -2.00 16.85
N LEU A 241 -0.88 -1.07 16.92
CA LEU A 241 -0.73 0.29 16.38
C LEU A 241 0.33 1.08 17.16
N CYS A 242 0.29 1.07 18.49
CA CYS A 242 1.22 1.83 19.32
C CYS A 242 2.66 1.30 19.21
N VAL A 243 2.82 -0.03 19.24
CA VAL A 243 4.11 -0.68 19.00
C VAL A 243 4.68 -0.28 17.65
N ASN A 244 3.87 -0.37 16.59
CA ASN A 244 4.34 -0.05 15.24
C ASN A 244 4.68 1.44 15.08
N GLN A 245 3.90 2.35 15.68
CA GLN A 245 4.23 3.78 15.68
C GLN A 245 5.50 4.10 16.50
N GLN A 246 5.74 3.37 17.58
CA GLN A 246 7.00 3.50 18.32
C GLN A 246 8.20 2.98 17.52
N MET A 247 8.05 1.86 16.79
CA MET A 247 9.05 1.38 15.83
C MET A 247 9.38 2.46 14.79
N LEU A 248 8.34 3.11 14.23
CA LEU A 248 8.49 4.21 13.27
C LEU A 248 9.22 5.42 13.87
N LEU A 249 8.87 5.82 15.09
CA LEU A 249 9.55 6.94 15.76
C LEU A 249 11.02 6.63 16.01
N GLN A 250 11.38 5.39 16.37
CA GLN A 250 12.77 4.97 16.54
C GLN A 250 13.51 4.83 15.20
N THR A 251 12.79 4.49 14.13
CA THR A 251 13.33 4.47 12.76
C THR A 251 13.56 5.88 12.22
N PHE A 252 12.68 6.81 12.57
CA PHE A 252 12.69 8.22 12.16
C PHE A 252 12.72 9.16 13.36
N PRO A 253 13.79 9.17 14.17
CA PRO A 253 13.87 10.01 15.37
C PRO A 253 13.83 11.52 15.04
N GLU A 254 13.97 11.89 13.78
CA GLU A 254 13.72 13.24 13.27
C GLU A 254 12.33 13.77 13.64
N PHE A 255 11.32 12.89 13.79
CA PHE A 255 9.95 13.30 14.15
C PHE A 255 9.80 13.84 15.58
N GLU A 256 10.74 13.54 16.47
CA GLU A 256 10.78 14.13 17.82
C GLU A 256 11.11 15.64 17.75
N GLU A 257 12.02 16.01 16.86
CA GLU A 257 12.49 17.41 16.72
C GLU A 257 11.63 18.21 15.74
N MET A 258 11.16 17.57 14.68
CA MET A 258 10.36 18.16 13.64
C MET A 258 9.09 17.32 13.42
N PRO A 259 7.96 17.66 14.09
CA PRO A 259 6.70 16.98 13.89
C PRO A 259 6.34 16.87 12.39
N PRO A 260 5.91 15.70 11.90
CA PRO A 260 5.74 15.47 10.47
C PRO A 260 4.59 16.29 9.89
N VAL A 261 4.83 16.86 8.71
CA VAL A 261 3.80 17.45 7.85
C VAL A 261 3.66 16.56 6.62
N LEU A 262 2.49 15.97 6.47
CA LEU A 262 2.14 15.08 5.39
C LEU A 262 1.17 15.76 4.41
N LEU A 263 1.35 15.52 3.12
CA LEU A 263 0.31 15.64 2.10
C LEU A 263 0.06 14.25 1.55
N ASP A 264 -1.12 13.68 1.79
CA ASP A 264 -1.34 12.25 1.60
C ASP A 264 -2.69 11.93 0.94
N TRP A 265 -2.64 11.19 -0.17
CA TRP A 265 -3.80 10.65 -0.89
C TRP A 265 -3.99 9.15 -0.67
N LEU A 266 -3.04 8.48 0.01
CA LEU A 266 -3.09 7.03 0.21
C LEU A 266 -4.33 6.62 0.99
N SER A 267 -5.07 5.65 0.47
CA SER A 267 -6.38 5.28 0.98
C SER A 267 -6.33 4.73 2.41
N TRP A 268 -7.20 5.21 3.29
CA TRP A 268 -7.22 4.81 4.71
C TRP A 268 -7.82 3.44 4.99
N HIS A 269 -8.48 2.83 4.01
CA HIS A 269 -8.85 1.42 4.08
C HIS A 269 -7.66 0.46 3.90
N HIS A 270 -6.46 1.00 3.59
CA HIS A 270 -5.21 0.27 3.57
C HIS A 270 -4.34 0.63 4.76
N THR A 271 -3.59 -0.37 5.23
CA THR A 271 -2.69 -0.20 6.36
C THR A 271 -1.62 0.89 6.13
N PHE A 272 -1.16 1.10 4.90
CA PHE A 272 -0.17 2.14 4.60
C PHE A 272 -0.75 3.55 4.80
N GLY A 273 -1.91 3.88 4.20
CA GLY A 273 -2.56 5.19 4.45
C GLY A 273 -3.12 5.29 5.86
N GLY A 274 -3.99 4.34 6.24
CA GLY A 274 -4.83 4.45 7.44
C GLY A 274 -4.18 4.06 8.77
N SER A 275 -3.10 3.26 8.78
CA SER A 275 -2.38 2.93 10.02
C SER A 275 -1.03 3.63 10.08
N HIS A 276 -0.25 3.55 9.00
CA HIS A 276 1.11 4.11 8.96
C HIS A 276 1.08 5.64 8.87
N ASN A 277 0.47 6.22 7.82
CA ASN A 277 0.55 7.67 7.57
C ASN A 277 -0.28 8.49 8.55
N VAL A 278 -1.55 8.13 8.76
CA VAL A 278 -2.39 8.78 9.79
C VAL A 278 -1.75 8.61 11.17
N GLY A 279 -1.21 7.41 11.46
CA GLY A 279 -0.52 7.13 12.71
C GLY A 279 0.73 7.98 12.91
N ILE A 280 1.56 8.18 11.87
CA ILE A 280 2.75 9.04 11.92
C ILE A 280 2.37 10.47 12.34
N ALA A 281 1.34 11.06 11.72
CA ALA A 281 0.89 12.40 12.09
C ALA A 281 0.36 12.42 13.53
N LEU A 282 -0.53 11.51 13.90
CA LEU A 282 -1.14 11.44 15.23
C LEU A 282 -0.12 11.19 16.34
N TYR A 283 0.77 10.21 16.14
CA TYR A 283 1.70 9.74 17.18
C TYR A 283 2.75 10.80 17.52
N ASN A 284 3.13 11.62 16.54
CA ASN A 284 4.22 12.58 16.66
C ASN A 284 3.75 14.07 16.75
N GLY A 285 2.44 14.31 16.90
CA GLY A 285 1.90 15.68 16.99
C GLY A 285 2.09 16.48 15.70
N GLY A 286 2.00 15.81 14.58
CA GLY A 286 2.15 16.36 13.23
C GLY A 286 0.84 16.80 12.59
N THR A 287 0.89 17.12 11.31
CA THR A 287 -0.25 17.54 10.48
C THR A 287 -0.39 16.66 9.26
N ILE A 288 -1.62 16.24 8.94
CA ILE A 288 -1.95 15.54 7.69
C ILE A 288 -2.88 16.39 6.83
N TYR A 289 -2.42 16.76 5.64
CA TYR A 289 -3.23 17.36 4.58
C TYR A 289 -3.78 16.25 3.70
N ILE A 290 -5.11 16.08 3.69
CA ILE A 290 -5.79 15.08 2.89
C ILE A 290 -5.83 15.55 1.44
N ASP A 291 -5.22 14.77 0.56
CA ASP A 291 -5.13 15.04 -0.87
C ASP A 291 -6.14 14.18 -1.64
N ASP A 292 -6.98 14.81 -2.46
CA ASP A 292 -7.91 14.12 -3.35
C ASP A 292 -7.27 13.73 -4.71
N GLY A 293 -6.03 14.14 -4.93
CA GLY A 293 -5.23 13.75 -6.08
C GLY A 293 -4.90 12.26 -6.08
N LYS A 294 -4.67 11.70 -7.26
CA LYS A 294 -4.27 10.29 -7.45
C LYS A 294 -3.37 10.18 -8.68
N PRO A 295 -2.45 9.21 -8.74
CA PRO A 295 -1.57 9.00 -9.89
C PRO A 295 -2.31 8.32 -11.06
N VAL A 296 -3.40 8.94 -11.49
CA VAL A 296 -4.22 8.55 -12.66
C VAL A 296 -4.50 9.79 -13.50
N ALA A 297 -4.68 9.59 -14.79
CA ALA A 297 -4.91 10.67 -15.75
C ALA A 297 -6.00 11.66 -15.28
N GLY A 298 -5.69 12.95 -15.33
CA GLY A 298 -6.60 14.05 -14.97
C GLY A 298 -6.86 14.24 -13.47
N LYS A 299 -6.22 13.47 -12.57
CA LYS A 299 -6.37 13.63 -11.12
C LYS A 299 -5.10 14.04 -10.40
N PHE A 300 -3.94 13.85 -11.00
CA PHE A 300 -2.66 14.17 -10.35
C PHE A 300 -2.40 15.68 -10.26
N ASP A 301 -3.04 16.49 -11.10
CA ASP A 301 -2.95 17.96 -11.06
C ASP A 301 -3.40 18.52 -9.70
N GLU A 302 -4.32 17.85 -9.01
CA GLU A 302 -4.74 18.22 -7.65
C GLU A 302 -3.58 18.05 -6.65
N THR A 303 -2.85 16.94 -6.71
CA THR A 303 -1.64 16.72 -5.90
C THR A 303 -0.59 17.79 -6.18
N ILE A 304 -0.36 18.13 -7.46
CA ILE A 304 0.58 19.18 -7.86
C ILE A 304 0.16 20.53 -7.27
N ARG A 305 -1.12 20.90 -7.40
CA ARG A 305 -1.67 22.13 -6.81
C ARG A 305 -1.43 22.18 -5.30
N ASN A 306 -1.70 21.09 -4.61
CA ASN A 306 -1.54 21.00 -3.17
C ASN A 306 -0.06 21.09 -2.74
N LEU A 307 0.85 20.45 -3.46
CA LEU A 307 2.29 20.50 -3.20
C LEU A 307 2.92 21.87 -3.48
N LYS A 308 2.31 22.72 -4.31
CA LYS A 308 2.72 24.12 -4.48
C LYS A 308 2.38 25.02 -3.29
N GLU A 309 1.41 24.61 -2.47
CA GLU A 309 1.03 25.34 -1.25
C GLU A 309 1.64 24.73 0.01
N ILE A 310 1.69 23.39 0.09
CA ILE A 310 2.14 22.62 1.25
C ILE A 310 3.52 22.03 0.99
N SER A 311 4.50 22.39 1.82
CA SER A 311 5.84 21.80 1.82
C SER A 311 5.88 20.65 2.84
N PRO A 312 5.83 19.38 2.41
CA PRO A 312 5.89 18.25 3.32
C PRO A 312 7.29 18.12 3.95
N THR A 313 7.37 17.56 5.15
CA THR A 313 8.65 17.23 5.80
C THR A 313 9.08 15.80 5.51
N VAL A 314 8.12 14.93 5.33
CA VAL A 314 8.26 13.57 4.80
C VAL A 314 7.18 13.34 3.75
N TYR A 315 7.55 12.73 2.64
CA TYR A 315 6.61 12.41 1.57
C TYR A 315 6.58 10.90 1.31
N LEU A 316 5.40 10.33 1.50
CA LEU A 316 5.17 8.89 1.43
C LEU A 316 4.30 8.57 0.22
N ASN A 317 4.72 7.62 -0.61
CA ASN A 317 3.97 7.29 -1.81
C ASN A 317 4.21 5.84 -2.26
N VAL A 318 3.43 5.39 -3.22
CA VAL A 318 3.67 4.16 -3.98
C VAL A 318 4.49 4.48 -5.24
N PRO A 319 5.18 3.50 -5.87
CA PRO A 319 6.03 3.76 -7.04
C PRO A 319 5.33 4.53 -8.16
N LYS A 320 4.07 4.22 -8.46
CA LYS A 320 3.32 4.96 -9.49
C LYS A 320 3.14 6.44 -9.17
N GLY A 321 2.86 6.78 -7.91
CA GLY A 321 2.78 8.17 -7.48
C GLY A 321 4.15 8.88 -7.56
N TRP A 322 5.24 8.17 -7.32
CA TRP A 322 6.60 8.69 -7.51
C TRP A 322 6.94 8.96 -8.98
N GLU A 323 6.49 8.10 -9.91
CA GLU A 323 6.68 8.33 -11.35
C GLU A 323 6.01 9.63 -11.81
N GLU A 324 4.73 9.81 -11.48
CA GLU A 324 3.95 11.02 -11.84
C GLU A 324 4.56 12.28 -11.20
N LEU A 325 4.92 12.20 -9.91
CA LEU A 325 5.54 13.34 -9.22
C LEU A 325 6.92 13.68 -9.82
N THR A 326 7.73 12.69 -10.14
CA THR A 326 9.05 12.89 -10.74
C THR A 326 8.92 13.63 -12.07
N GLU A 327 7.97 13.22 -12.92
CA GLU A 327 7.71 13.88 -14.20
C GLU A 327 7.25 15.34 -14.01
N ALA A 328 6.40 15.60 -13.02
CA ALA A 328 5.97 16.97 -12.69
C ALA A 328 7.13 17.81 -12.15
N LEU A 329 7.95 17.26 -11.26
CA LEU A 329 9.14 17.92 -10.70
C LEU A 329 10.18 18.29 -11.78
N GLU A 330 10.33 17.50 -12.85
CA GLU A 330 11.21 17.83 -13.96
C GLU A 330 10.79 19.09 -14.70
N LYS A 331 9.47 19.33 -14.81
CA LYS A 331 8.87 20.38 -15.64
C LYS A 331 8.59 21.67 -14.88
N ASP A 332 8.30 21.60 -13.57
CA ASP A 332 7.75 22.71 -12.79
C ASP A 332 8.72 23.17 -11.69
N LYS A 333 9.28 24.39 -11.88
CA LYS A 333 10.21 24.98 -10.92
C LYS A 333 9.54 25.38 -9.60
N GLU A 334 8.33 25.93 -9.66
CA GLU A 334 7.60 26.35 -8.45
C GLU A 334 7.27 25.12 -7.58
N LEU A 335 6.87 24.02 -8.21
CA LEU A 335 6.66 22.75 -7.52
C LEU A 335 7.97 22.26 -6.84
N ARG A 336 9.13 22.32 -7.53
CA ARG A 336 10.42 21.95 -6.93
C ARG A 336 10.77 22.84 -5.73
N ASP A 337 10.60 24.18 -5.88
CA ASP A 337 10.90 25.14 -4.82
C ASP A 337 10.11 24.81 -3.54
N ARG A 338 8.83 24.45 -3.67
CA ARG A 338 7.97 24.10 -2.54
C ARG A 338 8.22 22.70 -2.00
N PHE A 339 8.29 21.71 -2.88
CA PHE A 339 8.44 20.31 -2.49
C PHE A 339 9.76 20.08 -1.73
N PHE A 340 10.89 20.57 -2.27
CA PHE A 340 12.20 20.36 -1.65
C PHE A 340 12.51 21.33 -0.48
N ALA A 341 11.64 22.30 -0.20
CA ALA A 341 11.90 23.30 0.85
C ALA A 341 12.12 22.68 2.23
N LYS A 342 11.32 21.67 2.60
CA LYS A 342 11.33 21.07 3.95
C LYS A 342 11.49 19.56 3.97
N VAL A 343 11.33 18.88 2.85
CA VAL A 343 11.35 17.42 2.80
C VAL A 343 12.73 16.87 3.15
N LYS A 344 12.77 15.91 4.07
CA LYS A 344 13.98 15.23 4.50
C LYS A 344 13.98 13.74 4.14
N ILE A 345 12.81 13.16 4.00
CA ILE A 345 12.62 11.74 3.73
C ILE A 345 11.63 11.58 2.57
N LEU A 346 12.02 10.81 1.56
CA LEU A 346 11.17 10.30 0.50
C LEU A 346 10.95 8.82 0.77
N PHE A 347 9.72 8.40 1.01
CA PHE A 347 9.44 7.02 1.39
C PHE A 347 8.53 6.34 0.37
N PHE A 348 8.85 5.13 -0.02
CA PHE A 348 7.97 4.32 -0.85
C PHE A 348 7.73 2.94 -0.23
N ALA A 349 6.53 2.39 -0.47
CA ALA A 349 6.17 1.04 -0.09
C ALA A 349 5.09 0.48 -1.03
N GLY A 350 4.72 -0.80 -0.83
CA GLY A 350 3.69 -1.49 -1.60
C GLY A 350 4.17 -2.10 -2.91
N ALA A 351 5.30 -1.64 -3.45
CA ALA A 351 6.03 -2.20 -4.59
C ALA A 351 7.46 -1.64 -4.63
N ALA A 352 8.33 -2.21 -5.46
CA ALA A 352 9.69 -1.71 -5.64
C ALA A 352 9.71 -0.47 -6.54
N LEU A 353 10.44 0.56 -6.14
CA LEU A 353 10.79 1.69 -7.02
C LEU A 353 11.96 1.24 -7.92
N SER A 354 11.85 1.52 -9.22
CA SER A 354 12.91 1.17 -10.17
C SER A 354 14.17 2.00 -9.91
N GLU A 355 15.33 1.42 -10.20
CA GLU A 355 16.61 2.14 -10.10
C GLU A 355 16.64 3.41 -10.97
N ALA A 356 16.02 3.37 -12.15
CA ALA A 356 15.87 4.54 -13.02
C ALA A 356 15.06 5.65 -12.37
N GLY A 357 13.92 5.30 -11.72
CA GLY A 357 13.10 6.25 -10.96
C GLY A 357 13.85 6.86 -9.78
N TRP A 358 14.60 6.03 -9.04
CA TRP A 358 15.48 6.46 -7.95
C TRP A 358 16.50 7.49 -8.42
N ASN A 359 17.25 7.16 -9.49
CA ASN A 359 18.29 8.02 -10.04
C ASN A 359 17.73 9.35 -10.60
N ARG A 360 16.51 9.34 -11.15
CA ARG A 360 15.84 10.58 -11.61
C ARG A 360 15.52 11.50 -10.42
N LEU A 361 14.94 10.98 -9.33
CA LEU A 361 14.66 11.77 -8.13
C LEU A 361 15.92 12.36 -7.52
N ASP A 362 16.99 11.59 -7.39
CA ASP A 362 18.30 12.07 -6.92
C ASP A 362 18.86 13.20 -7.78
N LYS A 363 18.80 13.02 -9.11
CA LYS A 363 19.28 14.02 -10.06
C LYS A 363 18.51 15.33 -9.94
N ILE A 364 17.17 15.25 -9.83
CA ILE A 364 16.33 16.45 -9.70
C ILE A 364 16.65 17.18 -8.39
N ALA A 365 16.71 16.46 -7.26
CA ALA A 365 17.01 17.04 -5.96
C ALA A 365 18.40 17.69 -5.96
N GLN A 366 19.41 16.99 -6.47
CA GLN A 366 20.77 17.48 -6.55
C GLN A 366 20.92 18.71 -7.44
N GLN A 367 20.26 18.74 -8.61
CA GLN A 367 20.28 19.89 -9.51
C GLN A 367 19.55 21.11 -8.93
N HIS A 368 18.50 20.87 -8.14
CA HIS A 368 17.65 21.94 -7.61
C HIS A 368 18.18 22.52 -6.28
N CYS A 369 18.53 21.68 -5.32
CA CYS A 369 18.96 22.11 -3.98
C CYS A 369 20.42 21.75 -3.62
N GLY A 370 21.19 21.19 -4.54
CA GLY A 370 22.59 20.82 -4.31
C GLY A 370 22.80 19.60 -3.39
N GLU A 371 21.71 18.91 -3.05
CA GLU A 371 21.69 17.78 -2.11
C GLU A 371 20.81 16.66 -2.64
N LYS A 372 21.16 15.40 -2.36
CA LYS A 372 20.25 14.27 -2.47
C LYS A 372 19.34 14.24 -1.25
N ILE A 373 18.10 13.81 -1.43
CA ILE A 373 17.17 13.59 -0.32
C ILE A 373 17.16 12.08 -0.01
N ARG A 374 17.15 11.75 1.29
CA ARG A 374 17.11 10.35 1.71
C ARG A 374 15.87 9.66 1.16
N ILE A 375 16.07 8.66 0.28
CA ILE A 375 15.02 7.77 -0.20
C ILE A 375 15.03 6.53 0.68
N MET A 376 13.86 6.16 1.21
CA MET A 376 13.70 5.03 2.11
C MET A 376 12.57 4.12 1.66
N SER A 377 12.65 2.89 2.09
CA SER A 377 11.63 1.88 1.89
C SER A 377 11.54 0.97 3.12
N GLY A 378 10.56 0.09 3.12
CA GLY A 378 10.40 -0.91 4.15
C GLY A 378 9.55 -2.09 3.66
N LEU A 379 9.59 -3.18 4.41
CA LEU A 379 8.71 -4.32 4.23
C LEU A 379 7.70 -4.38 5.38
N GLY A 380 6.47 -4.66 5.03
CA GLY A 380 5.39 -4.84 5.97
C GLY A 380 4.07 -5.18 5.28
N MET A 381 3.08 -5.52 6.07
CA MET A 381 1.77 -5.94 5.59
C MET A 381 0.68 -5.60 6.61
N THR A 382 -0.57 -5.80 6.24
CA THR A 382 -1.70 -5.50 7.14
C THR A 382 -1.62 -6.27 8.45
N GLU A 383 -1.18 -7.52 8.39
CA GLU A 383 -1.01 -8.45 9.50
C GLU A 383 0.06 -8.01 10.53
N THR A 384 0.87 -7.01 10.18
CA THR A 384 1.99 -6.49 11.00
C THR A 384 1.87 -5.00 11.35
N ALA A 385 0.75 -4.35 11.07
CA ALA A 385 0.29 -3.02 11.51
C ALA A 385 1.01 -1.73 11.04
N PRO A 386 1.71 -1.60 9.92
CA PRO A 386 2.14 -2.60 8.96
C PRO A 386 3.61 -3.03 9.03
N SER A 387 4.51 -2.31 9.71
CA SER A 387 5.94 -2.31 9.42
C SER A 387 6.70 -3.43 10.13
N CYS A 388 7.68 -4.03 9.42
CA CYS A 388 8.59 -5.05 9.96
C CYS A 388 10.05 -4.64 9.81
N ALA A 389 10.42 -4.11 8.65
CA ALA A 389 11.81 -3.78 8.31
C ALA A 389 11.90 -2.44 7.57
N PHE A 390 13.03 -1.75 7.73
CA PHE A 390 13.30 -0.45 7.13
C PHE A 390 14.73 -0.30 6.63
N THR A 391 14.93 0.53 5.62
CA THR A 391 16.23 0.85 5.02
C THR A 391 16.99 1.92 5.80
N THR A 392 17.24 1.68 7.11
CA THR A 392 17.89 2.64 8.01
C THR A 392 19.39 2.77 7.81
N GLY A 393 20.08 1.74 7.40
CA GLY A 393 21.52 1.70 7.25
C GLY A 393 22.08 2.55 6.09
N PRO A 394 23.27 2.22 5.58
CA PRO A 394 23.84 2.87 4.42
C PRO A 394 22.87 2.84 3.24
N ARG A 395 22.91 3.91 2.41
CA ARG A 395 22.07 3.98 1.22
C ARG A 395 22.44 2.85 0.25
N VAL A 396 21.45 2.05 -0.13
CA VAL A 396 21.61 0.91 -1.02
C VAL A 396 20.66 1.00 -2.23
N MET A 397 20.67 -0.05 -3.05
CA MET A 397 19.97 -0.13 -4.33
C MET A 397 18.47 -0.40 -4.20
N ALA A 398 17.76 -0.28 -5.30
CA ALA A 398 16.37 -0.69 -5.44
C ALA A 398 16.14 -2.17 -5.05
N GLY A 399 15.05 -2.44 -4.36
CA GLY A 399 14.72 -3.78 -3.83
C GLY A 399 15.27 -4.07 -2.43
N PHE A 400 16.16 -3.24 -1.89
CA PHE A 400 16.60 -3.33 -0.51
C PHE A 400 15.44 -3.01 0.44
N ILE A 401 15.22 -3.88 1.42
CA ILE A 401 14.17 -3.71 2.45
C ILE A 401 14.76 -3.44 3.83
N GLY A 402 16.06 -3.52 3.97
CA GLY A 402 16.79 -3.08 5.15
C GLY A 402 16.88 -4.10 6.28
N TYR A 403 16.56 -3.65 7.47
CA TYR A 403 16.80 -4.31 8.75
C TYR A 403 15.51 -4.36 9.58
N PRO A 404 15.39 -5.35 10.50
CA PRO A 404 14.23 -5.42 11.38
C PRO A 404 14.09 -4.14 12.20
N ALA A 405 12.85 -3.65 12.34
CA ALA A 405 12.53 -2.54 13.23
C ALA A 405 12.66 -2.96 14.72
N PRO A 406 12.92 -2.04 15.66
CA PRO A 406 12.97 -2.33 17.08
C PRO A 406 11.73 -3.08 17.57
N GLY A 407 11.92 -4.28 18.17
CA GLY A 407 10.82 -5.16 18.61
C GLY A 407 10.25 -6.10 17.54
N CYS A 408 10.80 -6.12 16.32
CA CYS A 408 10.50 -7.10 15.28
C CYS A 408 11.58 -8.17 15.22
N GLU A 409 11.22 -9.43 15.40
CA GLU A 409 12.10 -10.56 15.15
C GLU A 409 11.77 -11.18 13.80
N ILE A 410 12.81 -11.50 13.02
CA ILE A 410 12.72 -12.13 11.70
C ILE A 410 13.30 -13.54 11.79
N LYS A 411 12.62 -14.47 11.13
CA LYS A 411 13.07 -15.84 10.90
C LYS A 411 13.05 -16.12 9.41
N LEU A 412 14.18 -16.49 8.84
CA LEU A 412 14.32 -16.82 7.42
C LEU A 412 14.36 -18.33 7.26
N VAL A 413 13.27 -18.89 6.73
CA VAL A 413 13.07 -20.34 6.58
C VAL A 413 13.35 -20.75 5.13
N PRO A 414 14.24 -21.74 4.89
CA PRO A 414 14.45 -22.27 3.53
C PRO A 414 13.16 -22.80 2.91
N CYS A 415 12.83 -22.33 1.71
CA CYS A 415 11.68 -22.76 0.92
C CYS A 415 12.10 -22.92 -0.53
N GLY A 416 12.51 -24.14 -0.92
CA GLY A 416 13.13 -24.39 -2.21
C GLY A 416 14.48 -23.69 -2.33
N ASP A 417 14.61 -22.81 -3.29
CA ASP A 417 15.80 -21.96 -3.54
C ASP A 417 15.69 -20.56 -2.92
N LYS A 418 14.63 -20.31 -2.14
CA LYS A 418 14.34 -19.02 -1.49
C LYS A 418 14.34 -19.13 0.05
N LEU A 419 14.32 -17.97 0.68
CA LEU A 419 14.13 -17.83 2.11
C LEU A 419 12.78 -17.16 2.38
N GLU A 420 11.86 -17.87 3.07
CA GLU A 420 10.61 -17.28 3.52
C GLU A 420 10.87 -16.30 4.66
N PHE A 421 10.27 -15.12 4.56
CA PHE A 421 10.32 -14.08 5.57
C PHE A 421 9.20 -14.30 6.58
N CYS A 422 9.55 -14.81 7.76
CA CYS A 422 8.62 -14.99 8.88
C CYS A 422 8.93 -13.96 9.96
N VAL A 423 7.89 -13.48 10.65
CA VAL A 423 8.03 -12.40 11.64
C VAL A 423 7.32 -12.69 12.94
N ARG A 424 7.90 -12.19 14.05
CA ARG A 424 7.32 -12.24 15.38
C ARG A 424 7.49 -10.90 16.09
N GLY A 425 6.49 -10.50 16.88
CA GLY A 425 6.53 -9.26 17.69
C GLY A 425 5.13 -8.83 18.12
N LYS A 426 5.06 -7.86 19.02
CA LYS A 426 3.78 -7.32 19.52
C LYS A 426 2.97 -6.56 18.46
N HIS A 427 3.58 -6.18 17.36
CA HIS A 427 2.94 -5.54 16.19
C HIS A 427 2.26 -6.54 15.26
N VAL A 428 2.48 -7.85 15.46
CA VAL A 428 1.91 -8.90 14.62
C VAL A 428 0.53 -9.31 15.16
N MET A 429 -0.44 -9.48 14.26
CA MET A 429 -1.77 -9.97 14.63
C MET A 429 -1.70 -11.32 15.33
N LYS A 430 -2.73 -11.67 16.10
CA LYS A 430 -2.85 -13.00 16.74
C LYS A 430 -3.65 -14.01 15.90
N GLY A 431 -4.14 -13.60 14.74
CA GLY A 431 -4.94 -14.41 13.83
C GLY A 431 -5.99 -13.57 13.11
N TYR A 432 -6.63 -14.13 12.08
CA TYR A 432 -7.71 -13.47 11.37
C TYR A 432 -9.04 -13.59 12.12
N TRP A 433 -9.83 -12.54 12.06
CA TRP A 433 -11.14 -12.49 12.70
C TRP A 433 -12.09 -13.56 12.13
N ARG A 434 -12.68 -14.36 13.02
CA ARG A 434 -13.66 -15.42 12.70
C ARG A 434 -13.19 -16.43 11.63
N LEU A 435 -11.88 -16.59 11.45
CA LEU A 435 -11.34 -17.65 10.61
C LEU A 435 -11.42 -19.00 11.35
N LYS A 436 -11.70 -20.08 10.61
CA LYS A 436 -11.78 -21.43 11.19
C LYS A 436 -10.46 -21.89 11.79
N ALA A 437 -10.52 -22.67 12.86
CA ALA A 437 -9.35 -23.09 13.63
C ALA A 437 -8.31 -23.86 12.79
N ASP A 438 -8.74 -24.74 11.89
CA ASP A 438 -7.90 -25.49 10.96
C ASP A 438 -7.12 -24.60 10.00
N GLN A 439 -7.69 -23.47 9.61
CA GLN A 439 -7.05 -22.46 8.77
C GLN A 439 -6.13 -21.53 9.57
N GLN A 440 -6.42 -21.32 10.87
CA GLN A 440 -5.57 -20.51 11.75
C GLN A 440 -4.25 -21.23 12.07
N SER A 441 -4.25 -22.56 12.24
CA SER A 441 -3.10 -23.36 12.66
C SER A 441 -1.92 -23.35 11.66
N THR A 442 -2.16 -22.94 10.41
CA THR A 442 -1.12 -22.85 9.37
C THR A 442 -0.52 -21.45 9.21
N ILE A 443 -0.98 -20.48 10.00
CA ILE A 443 -0.57 -19.06 9.86
C ILE A 443 0.70 -18.78 10.67
N PHE A 444 0.87 -19.49 11.78
CA PHE A 444 2.02 -19.37 12.69
C PHE A 444 2.71 -20.71 12.84
N ASP A 445 4.02 -20.68 13.03
CA ASP A 445 4.77 -21.85 13.43
C ASP A 445 4.70 -22.09 14.96
N ASP A 446 5.30 -23.20 15.42
CA ASP A 446 5.33 -23.57 16.84
C ASP A 446 6.10 -22.58 17.73
N GLU A 447 6.95 -21.74 17.14
CA GLU A 447 7.71 -20.68 17.82
C GLU A 447 6.96 -19.34 17.83
N GLY A 448 5.77 -19.28 17.20
CA GLY A 448 4.91 -18.09 17.12
C GLY A 448 5.33 -17.10 16.05
N PHE A 449 6.13 -17.49 15.05
CA PHE A 449 6.41 -16.67 13.89
C PHE A 449 5.27 -16.75 12.86
N PHE A 450 4.84 -15.60 12.40
CA PHE A 450 3.85 -15.46 11.34
C PHE A 450 4.49 -15.73 9.97
N HIS A 451 3.95 -16.67 9.22
CA HIS A 451 4.33 -16.98 7.85
C HIS A 451 3.77 -15.93 6.89
N THR A 452 4.64 -15.07 6.34
CA THR A 452 4.20 -13.96 5.48
C THR A 452 3.93 -14.39 4.04
N GLY A 453 4.55 -15.48 3.59
CA GLY A 453 4.57 -15.92 2.20
C GLY A 453 5.41 -15.03 1.28
N ASP A 454 6.07 -14.01 1.82
CA ASP A 454 7.06 -13.20 1.10
C ASP A 454 8.43 -13.86 1.16
N ALA A 455 9.16 -13.81 0.04
CA ALA A 455 10.53 -14.28 -0.03
C ALA A 455 11.51 -13.10 0.07
N VAL A 456 12.65 -13.37 0.71
CA VAL A 456 13.77 -12.43 0.79
C VAL A 456 15.08 -13.15 0.51
N ARG A 457 16.12 -12.38 0.24
CA ARG A 457 17.50 -12.86 0.18
C ARG A 457 18.42 -11.92 0.98
N LEU A 458 19.51 -12.44 1.46
CA LEU A 458 20.58 -11.62 2.03
C LEU A 458 21.23 -10.78 0.95
N VAL A 459 21.64 -9.56 1.28
CA VAL A 459 22.48 -8.73 0.39
C VAL A 459 23.83 -9.42 0.17
N ASP A 460 24.38 -10.00 1.24
CA ASP A 460 25.58 -10.82 1.21
C ASP A 460 25.29 -12.13 1.95
N ILE A 461 25.39 -13.25 1.26
CA ILE A 461 25.10 -14.58 1.84
C ILE A 461 25.98 -14.92 3.04
N ASN A 462 27.17 -14.36 3.12
CA ASN A 462 28.13 -14.60 4.18
C ASN A 462 28.07 -13.56 5.31
N ASP A 463 27.29 -12.47 5.14
CA ASP A 463 27.21 -11.38 6.10
C ASP A 463 25.79 -10.82 6.23
N PRO A 464 24.96 -11.38 7.13
CA PRO A 464 23.60 -10.91 7.39
C PRO A 464 23.53 -9.44 7.81
N THR A 465 24.62 -8.87 8.33
CA THR A 465 24.67 -7.45 8.73
C THR A 465 24.59 -6.48 7.56
N LYS A 466 24.67 -6.96 6.31
CA LYS A 466 24.42 -6.15 5.11
C LYS A 466 22.92 -5.95 4.83
N GLY A 467 22.03 -6.67 5.56
CA GLY A 467 20.58 -6.53 5.45
C GLY A 467 19.94 -7.39 4.37
N LEU A 468 18.66 -7.11 4.10
CA LEU A 468 17.76 -7.95 3.33
C LEU A 468 17.30 -7.27 2.03
N MET A 469 17.11 -8.10 1.00
CA MET A 469 16.49 -7.75 -0.28
C MET A 469 15.18 -8.50 -0.46
N TYR A 470 14.17 -7.86 -1.03
CA TYR A 470 12.90 -8.51 -1.41
C TYR A 470 13.11 -9.43 -2.61
N ASP A 471 12.54 -10.63 -2.56
CA ASP A 471 12.68 -11.67 -3.61
C ASP A 471 11.35 -12.25 -4.09
N GLY A 472 10.27 -11.49 -3.98
CA GLY A 472 8.95 -11.84 -4.51
C GLY A 472 8.07 -12.60 -3.53
N ARG A 473 6.99 -13.20 -4.05
CA ARG A 473 6.04 -14.02 -3.30
C ARG A 473 6.28 -15.49 -3.57
N ILE A 474 6.38 -16.30 -2.52
CA ILE A 474 6.60 -17.75 -2.65
C ILE A 474 5.49 -18.43 -3.44
N ALA A 475 4.24 -18.09 -3.17
CA ALA A 475 3.07 -18.71 -3.79
C ALA A 475 2.84 -18.32 -5.27
N GLU A 476 3.54 -17.30 -5.79
CA GLU A 476 3.43 -16.88 -7.20
C GLU A 476 4.43 -17.57 -8.11
N ASP A 477 5.53 -18.05 -7.56
CA ASP A 477 6.57 -18.74 -8.31
C ASP A 477 6.13 -20.16 -8.70
N PHE A 478 6.61 -20.62 -9.82
CA PHE A 478 6.27 -21.93 -10.34
C PHE A 478 7.45 -22.62 -11.02
N LYS A 479 7.30 -23.93 -11.30
CA LYS A 479 8.28 -24.71 -12.06
C LYS A 479 7.80 -24.95 -13.49
N LEU A 480 8.73 -24.86 -14.43
CA LEU A 480 8.54 -25.39 -15.78
C LEU A 480 8.59 -26.92 -15.75
N ASN A 481 8.10 -27.59 -16.81
CA ASN A 481 8.24 -29.03 -16.99
C ASN A 481 9.69 -29.53 -16.94
N THR A 482 10.65 -28.67 -17.25
CA THR A 482 12.10 -28.91 -17.13
C THR A 482 12.59 -28.98 -15.70
N GLY A 483 11.73 -28.68 -14.70
CA GLY A 483 12.11 -28.52 -13.30
C GLY A 483 12.69 -27.14 -12.96
N THR A 484 12.89 -26.29 -13.96
CA THR A 484 13.45 -24.94 -13.77
C THR A 484 12.47 -24.03 -13.04
N PHE A 485 12.92 -23.37 -11.98
CA PHE A 485 12.11 -22.43 -11.20
C PHE A 485 11.98 -21.07 -11.92
N VAL A 486 10.78 -20.50 -11.94
CA VAL A 486 10.46 -19.21 -12.54
C VAL A 486 10.09 -18.22 -11.43
N ASN A 487 10.91 -17.19 -11.25
CA ASN A 487 10.65 -16.09 -10.33
C ASN A 487 9.70 -15.07 -10.99
N VAL A 488 8.42 -15.17 -10.64
CA VAL A 488 7.35 -14.33 -11.21
C VAL A 488 7.56 -12.86 -10.90
N GLY A 489 7.91 -12.53 -9.66
CA GLY A 489 8.10 -11.16 -9.22
C GLY A 489 9.22 -10.44 -9.99
N THR A 490 10.36 -11.10 -10.15
CA THR A 490 11.51 -10.57 -10.91
C THR A 490 11.16 -10.35 -12.38
N LEU A 491 10.50 -11.33 -13.02
CA LEU A 491 10.10 -11.20 -14.42
C LEU A 491 9.08 -10.07 -14.61
N ARG A 492 8.05 -10.01 -13.75
CA ARG A 492 7.04 -8.95 -13.81
C ARG A 492 7.68 -7.57 -13.68
N ASN A 493 8.56 -7.37 -12.71
CA ASN A 493 9.27 -6.09 -12.54
C ASN A 493 10.09 -5.72 -13.78
N LYS A 494 10.83 -6.66 -14.37
CA LYS A 494 11.57 -6.44 -15.61
C LYS A 494 10.65 -6.03 -16.76
N VAL A 495 9.48 -6.68 -16.91
CA VAL A 495 8.47 -6.32 -17.92
C VAL A 495 7.96 -4.91 -17.70
N LEU A 496 7.61 -4.53 -16.48
CA LEU A 496 7.06 -3.21 -16.18
C LEU A 496 8.09 -2.10 -16.42
N ILE A 497 9.36 -2.34 -16.10
CA ILE A 497 10.44 -1.37 -16.35
C ILE A 497 10.69 -1.19 -17.85
N GLN A 498 10.86 -2.29 -18.60
CA GLN A 498 11.20 -2.22 -20.02
C GLN A 498 10.01 -1.88 -20.92
N GLY A 499 8.79 -2.24 -20.48
CA GLY A 499 7.54 -2.07 -21.21
C GLY A 499 6.73 -0.84 -20.81
N ASN A 500 7.25 0.04 -19.96
CA ASN A 500 6.50 1.12 -19.29
C ASN A 500 5.72 2.05 -20.25
N LEU A 501 6.14 2.16 -21.50
CA LEU A 501 5.46 2.98 -22.51
C LEU A 501 4.06 2.43 -22.84
N LEU A 502 3.94 1.15 -23.16
CA LEU A 502 2.68 0.54 -23.66
C LEU A 502 2.12 -0.57 -22.75
N ILE A 503 2.88 -1.05 -21.76
CA ILE A 503 2.45 -2.13 -20.86
C ILE A 503 1.97 -1.55 -19.53
N GLN A 504 0.74 -1.89 -19.16
CA GLN A 504 0.18 -1.56 -17.84
C GLN A 504 0.60 -2.60 -16.80
N ASP A 505 0.46 -3.88 -17.12
CA ASP A 505 0.82 -4.99 -16.24
C ASP A 505 0.94 -6.30 -17.03
N VAL A 506 1.39 -7.38 -16.37
CA VAL A 506 1.60 -8.68 -16.98
C VAL A 506 1.29 -9.82 -16.02
N CYS A 507 0.62 -10.86 -16.53
CA CYS A 507 0.53 -12.16 -15.86
C CYS A 507 1.55 -13.11 -16.50
N ILE A 508 2.41 -13.67 -15.66
CA ILE A 508 3.46 -14.61 -16.08
C ILE A 508 2.87 -16.02 -16.15
N THR A 509 3.05 -16.71 -17.27
CA THR A 509 2.52 -18.06 -17.49
C THR A 509 3.64 -19.06 -17.78
N GLY A 510 3.35 -20.37 -17.63
CA GLY A 510 4.33 -21.40 -17.89
C GLY A 510 4.37 -22.51 -16.83
N SER A 511 3.55 -22.42 -15.77
CA SER A 511 3.47 -23.47 -14.74
C SER A 511 3.17 -24.84 -15.35
N ASN A 512 4.08 -25.80 -15.11
CA ASN A 512 4.03 -27.13 -15.69
C ASN A 512 4.02 -27.15 -17.25
N LEU A 513 4.58 -26.12 -17.89
CA LEU A 513 4.75 -26.02 -19.33
C LEU A 513 6.24 -25.90 -19.69
N ASN A 514 6.57 -25.93 -21.00
CA ASN A 514 7.96 -26.03 -21.45
C ASN A 514 8.68 -24.68 -21.56
N ALA A 515 7.95 -23.57 -21.48
CA ALA A 515 8.49 -22.23 -21.65
C ALA A 515 7.68 -21.20 -20.86
N VAL A 516 8.27 -20.05 -20.58
CA VAL A 516 7.59 -18.90 -20.01
C VAL A 516 6.86 -18.14 -21.12
N GLY A 517 5.63 -17.71 -20.84
CA GLY A 517 4.82 -16.84 -21.69
C GLY A 517 4.21 -15.69 -20.90
N PHE A 518 3.72 -14.68 -21.59
CA PHE A 518 3.13 -13.49 -20.97
C PHE A 518 1.68 -13.26 -21.43
N LEU A 519 0.76 -12.98 -20.49
CA LEU A 519 -0.50 -12.29 -20.78
C LEU A 519 -0.28 -10.82 -20.46
N ILE A 520 -0.18 -9.98 -21.47
CA ILE A 520 0.09 -8.53 -21.34
C ILE A 520 -1.22 -7.77 -21.22
N PHE A 521 -1.37 -6.97 -20.18
CA PHE A 521 -2.40 -5.95 -20.06
C PHE A 521 -1.84 -4.61 -20.58
N PRO A 522 -2.22 -4.18 -21.78
CA PRO A 522 -1.66 -2.98 -22.40
C PRO A 522 -2.31 -1.69 -21.86
N LYS A 523 -1.59 -0.58 -21.93
CA LYS A 523 -2.13 0.79 -21.79
C LYS A 523 -2.82 1.16 -23.10
N LEU A 524 -4.10 0.82 -23.26
CA LEU A 524 -4.84 0.99 -24.53
C LEU A 524 -4.79 2.41 -25.09
N GLU A 525 -4.89 3.42 -24.23
CA GLU A 525 -4.79 4.83 -24.63
C GLU A 525 -3.41 5.16 -25.21
N ALA A 526 -2.34 4.72 -24.54
CA ALA A 526 -0.97 4.89 -25.03
C ALA A 526 -0.73 4.11 -26.34
N CYS A 527 -1.30 2.90 -26.46
CA CYS A 527 -1.24 2.12 -27.70
C CYS A 527 -1.97 2.84 -28.86
N ALA A 528 -3.14 3.42 -28.60
CA ALA A 528 -3.89 4.19 -29.59
C ALA A 528 -3.09 5.44 -30.06
N GLN A 529 -2.57 6.22 -29.11
CA GLN A 529 -1.70 7.36 -29.42
C GLN A 529 -0.46 6.95 -30.23
N TYR A 530 0.21 5.87 -29.84
CA TYR A 530 1.39 5.35 -30.53
C TYR A 530 1.08 4.92 -31.98
N ALA A 531 -0.12 4.37 -32.19
CA ALA A 531 -0.62 4.02 -33.51
C ALA A 531 -1.07 5.25 -34.36
N GLY A 532 -1.32 6.40 -33.72
CA GLY A 532 -1.97 7.57 -34.34
C GLY A 532 -3.49 7.43 -34.45
N LEU A 533 -4.09 6.60 -33.57
CA LEU A 533 -5.53 6.33 -33.48
C LEU A 533 -6.13 7.07 -32.28
N LYS A 534 -7.46 7.24 -32.29
CA LYS A 534 -8.20 7.78 -31.14
C LYS A 534 -8.92 6.65 -30.40
N LEU A 535 -8.73 6.64 -29.07
CA LEU A 535 -9.50 5.75 -28.20
C LEU A 535 -10.99 6.11 -28.30
N GLY A 536 -11.85 5.09 -28.46
CA GLY A 536 -13.30 5.27 -28.63
C GLY A 536 -13.78 5.27 -30.09
N GLU A 537 -12.91 5.55 -31.07
CA GLU A 537 -13.21 5.36 -32.48
C GLU A 537 -12.84 3.95 -32.99
N HIS A 538 -11.99 3.22 -32.24
CA HIS A 538 -11.51 1.88 -32.56
C HIS A 538 -11.65 0.95 -31.35
N SER A 539 -11.94 -0.32 -31.62
CA SER A 539 -11.94 -1.37 -30.59
C SER A 539 -10.54 -1.66 -30.04
N ALA A 540 -10.46 -2.21 -28.85
CA ALA A 540 -9.18 -2.65 -28.27
C ALA A 540 -8.43 -3.61 -29.20
N ALA A 541 -9.14 -4.54 -29.85
CA ALA A 541 -8.55 -5.48 -30.80
C ALA A 541 -7.94 -4.78 -32.01
N GLU A 542 -8.63 -3.80 -32.62
CA GLU A 542 -8.10 -3.02 -33.76
C GLU A 542 -6.85 -2.24 -33.38
N ILE A 543 -6.85 -1.58 -32.20
CA ILE A 543 -5.69 -0.84 -31.69
C ILE A 543 -4.49 -1.79 -31.52
N LEU A 544 -4.69 -2.93 -30.89
CA LEU A 544 -3.63 -3.89 -30.58
C LEU A 544 -3.13 -4.66 -31.81
N GLN A 545 -3.95 -4.78 -32.84
CA GLN A 545 -3.56 -5.38 -34.13
C GLN A 545 -2.89 -4.38 -35.07
N HIS A 546 -2.88 -3.08 -34.73
CA HIS A 546 -2.25 -2.07 -35.58
C HIS A 546 -0.75 -2.36 -35.78
N PRO A 547 -0.23 -2.31 -37.04
CA PRO A 547 1.14 -2.74 -37.35
C PRO A 547 2.24 -2.12 -36.49
N LYS A 548 2.13 -0.83 -36.17
CA LYS A 548 3.10 -0.12 -35.30
C LYS A 548 3.11 -0.72 -33.87
N VAL A 549 1.93 -1.00 -33.30
CA VAL A 549 1.78 -1.58 -31.96
C VAL A 549 2.35 -2.99 -31.95
N GLN A 550 1.98 -3.81 -32.96
CA GLN A 550 2.50 -5.17 -33.12
C GLN A 550 4.03 -5.18 -33.26
N GLN A 551 4.59 -4.26 -34.03
CA GLN A 551 6.04 -4.15 -34.20
C GLN A 551 6.72 -3.77 -32.89
N TRP A 552 6.15 -2.85 -32.12
CA TRP A 552 6.68 -2.45 -30.82
C TRP A 552 6.73 -3.63 -29.85
N PHE A 553 5.66 -4.42 -29.74
CA PHE A 553 5.65 -5.60 -28.85
C PHE A 553 6.61 -6.69 -29.30
N ARG A 554 6.81 -6.91 -30.60
CA ARG A 554 7.85 -7.82 -31.13
C ARG A 554 9.25 -7.34 -30.72
N GLN A 555 9.51 -6.06 -30.87
CA GLN A 555 10.80 -5.47 -30.50
C GLN A 555 11.03 -5.50 -28.99
N PHE A 556 9.97 -5.21 -28.20
CA PHE A 556 10.00 -5.37 -26.76
C PHE A 556 10.42 -6.79 -26.35
N LEU A 557 9.75 -7.82 -26.87
CA LEU A 557 10.04 -9.20 -26.52
C LEU A 557 11.46 -9.63 -26.95
N THR A 558 11.90 -9.17 -28.11
CA THR A 558 13.28 -9.40 -28.58
C THR A 558 14.31 -8.73 -27.65
N THR A 559 14.04 -7.50 -27.22
CA THR A 559 14.93 -6.77 -26.31
C THR A 559 14.94 -7.37 -24.91
N PHE A 560 13.77 -7.79 -24.43
CA PHE A 560 13.61 -8.45 -23.13
C PHE A 560 14.50 -9.70 -22.99
N ASN A 561 14.68 -10.44 -24.08
CA ASN A 561 15.45 -11.68 -24.10
C ASN A 561 16.97 -11.46 -24.27
N LYS A 562 17.47 -10.24 -24.56
CA LYS A 562 18.91 -10.01 -24.78
C LYS A 562 19.79 -10.45 -23.61
N ASP A 563 19.30 -10.25 -22.38
CA ASP A 563 20.03 -10.58 -21.15
C ASP A 563 19.51 -11.89 -20.52
N ALA A 564 18.73 -12.69 -21.26
CA ALA A 564 18.21 -13.95 -20.76
C ALA A 564 19.31 -15.00 -20.70
N THR A 565 19.48 -15.63 -19.55
CA THR A 565 20.55 -16.60 -19.27
C THR A 565 20.07 -18.05 -19.21
N GLY A 566 18.76 -18.28 -19.25
CA GLY A 566 18.18 -19.63 -19.11
C GLY A 566 16.69 -19.68 -19.42
N SER A 567 16.11 -20.88 -19.38
CA SER A 567 14.69 -21.12 -19.69
C SER A 567 13.70 -20.41 -18.75
N SER A 568 14.12 -20.08 -17.51
CA SER A 568 13.28 -19.37 -16.53
C SER A 568 13.07 -17.90 -16.84
N ASN A 569 13.94 -17.29 -17.64
CA ASN A 569 13.90 -15.88 -17.97
C ASN A 569 13.89 -15.59 -19.48
N THR A 570 13.83 -16.64 -20.31
CA THR A 570 13.64 -16.53 -21.76
C THR A 570 12.15 -16.65 -22.08
N VAL A 571 11.60 -15.64 -22.76
CA VAL A 571 10.17 -15.56 -23.10
C VAL A 571 10.01 -15.46 -24.61
N SER A 572 9.39 -16.44 -25.22
CA SER A 572 9.25 -16.51 -26.70
C SER A 572 7.86 -16.09 -27.20
N MET A 573 6.91 -15.88 -26.29
CA MET A 573 5.52 -15.64 -26.65
C MET A 573 4.82 -14.71 -25.67
N LEU A 574 3.90 -13.90 -26.20
CA LEU A 574 2.98 -13.09 -25.40
C LEU A 574 1.60 -13.01 -26.05
N TYR A 575 0.58 -12.79 -25.23
CA TYR A 575 -0.80 -12.54 -25.63
C TYR A 575 -1.18 -11.11 -25.21
N LEU A 576 -1.66 -10.28 -26.15
CA LEU A 576 -2.15 -8.93 -25.90
C LEU A 576 -3.61 -8.98 -25.46
N MET A 577 -3.88 -8.67 -24.20
CA MET A 577 -5.21 -8.73 -23.61
C MET A 577 -6.06 -7.55 -24.07
N THR A 578 -7.23 -7.83 -24.64
CA THR A 578 -8.22 -6.82 -25.04
C THR A 578 -9.13 -6.40 -23.89
N GLU A 579 -9.30 -7.27 -22.89
CA GLU A 579 -10.10 -7.02 -21.71
C GLU A 579 -9.20 -6.74 -20.50
N PRO A 580 -9.46 -5.65 -19.75
CA PRO A 580 -8.74 -5.36 -18.52
C PRO A 580 -9.00 -6.44 -17.46
N PRO A 581 -8.15 -6.52 -16.42
CA PRO A 581 -8.38 -7.42 -15.30
C PRO A 581 -9.63 -6.98 -14.52
N GLN A 582 -10.47 -7.94 -14.11
CA GLN A 582 -11.77 -7.69 -13.49
C GLN A 582 -11.72 -7.79 -11.96
N LEU A 583 -12.23 -6.75 -11.27
CA LEU A 583 -12.28 -6.67 -9.82
C LEU A 583 -13.17 -7.75 -9.18
N ASP A 584 -14.39 -7.89 -9.69
CA ASP A 584 -15.38 -8.86 -9.16
C ASP A 584 -14.95 -10.32 -9.40
N ALA A 585 -14.22 -10.57 -10.49
CA ALA A 585 -13.61 -11.86 -10.76
C ALA A 585 -12.34 -12.15 -9.93
N GLY A 586 -11.88 -11.19 -9.14
CA GLY A 586 -10.68 -11.31 -8.31
C GLY A 586 -9.36 -11.31 -9.10
N GLU A 587 -9.35 -10.89 -10.37
CA GLU A 587 -8.15 -10.79 -11.21
C GLU A 587 -7.25 -9.63 -10.81
N VAL A 588 -7.85 -8.60 -10.22
CA VAL A 588 -7.16 -7.43 -9.70
C VAL A 588 -7.67 -7.09 -8.30
N THR A 589 -6.76 -6.63 -7.45
CA THR A 589 -7.13 -6.11 -6.13
C THR A 589 -7.65 -4.68 -6.25
N ASP A 590 -8.28 -4.18 -5.20
CA ASP A 590 -8.68 -2.78 -5.07
C ASP A 590 -7.50 -1.79 -5.07
N LYS A 591 -6.28 -2.30 -4.84
CA LYS A 591 -5.01 -1.56 -4.98
C LYS A 591 -4.49 -1.50 -6.42
N GLY A 592 -5.14 -2.20 -7.36
CA GLY A 592 -4.70 -2.33 -8.73
C GLY A 592 -3.64 -3.42 -8.97
N ASN A 593 -3.26 -4.20 -7.97
CA ASN A 593 -2.32 -5.30 -8.13
C ASN A 593 -3.00 -6.52 -8.76
N LEU A 594 -2.37 -7.13 -9.76
CA LEU A 594 -2.86 -8.36 -10.35
C LEU A 594 -2.80 -9.54 -9.37
N ASN A 595 -3.82 -10.39 -9.45
CA ASN A 595 -3.83 -11.69 -8.81
C ASN A 595 -3.46 -12.76 -9.85
N GLN A 596 -2.20 -13.12 -9.86
CA GLN A 596 -1.59 -14.10 -10.78
C GLN A 596 -2.39 -15.40 -10.85
N SER A 597 -2.73 -15.98 -9.69
CA SER A 597 -3.45 -17.26 -9.60
C SER A 597 -4.89 -17.16 -10.14
N SER A 598 -5.60 -16.05 -9.86
CA SER A 598 -6.97 -15.87 -10.38
C SER A 598 -6.99 -15.68 -11.89
N ILE A 599 -6.03 -14.91 -12.44
CA ILE A 599 -5.91 -14.70 -13.87
C ILE A 599 -5.61 -16.00 -14.59
N THR A 600 -4.61 -16.77 -14.12
CA THR A 600 -4.24 -18.03 -14.76
C THR A 600 -5.38 -19.05 -14.78
N LYS A 601 -6.16 -19.13 -13.69
CA LYS A 601 -7.35 -20.01 -13.64
C LYS A 601 -8.47 -19.56 -14.56
N ARG A 602 -8.81 -18.26 -14.52
CA ARG A 602 -9.95 -17.73 -15.27
C ARG A 602 -9.68 -17.68 -16.77
N ARG A 603 -8.44 -17.34 -17.14
CA ARG A 603 -8.02 -17.18 -18.54
C ARG A 603 -7.27 -18.42 -19.07
N ALA A 604 -7.51 -19.58 -18.48
CA ALA A 604 -6.85 -20.83 -18.86
C ALA A 604 -6.96 -21.13 -20.37
N ALA A 605 -8.13 -20.91 -20.98
CA ALA A 605 -8.32 -21.12 -22.42
C ALA A 605 -7.42 -20.21 -23.28
N LEU A 606 -7.17 -18.96 -22.86
CA LEU A 606 -6.25 -18.06 -23.57
C LEU A 606 -4.78 -18.49 -23.37
N ILE A 607 -4.46 -19.07 -22.21
CA ILE A 607 -3.13 -19.63 -21.96
C ILE A 607 -2.94 -20.86 -22.84
N ASP A 608 -3.92 -21.77 -22.92
CA ASP A 608 -3.86 -22.94 -23.80
C ASP A 608 -3.65 -22.52 -25.26
N GLU A 609 -4.36 -21.50 -25.74
CA GLU A 609 -4.17 -20.93 -27.09
C GLU A 609 -2.77 -20.33 -27.27
N LEU A 610 -2.26 -19.60 -26.28
CA LEU A 610 -0.91 -19.02 -26.30
C LEU A 610 0.17 -20.10 -26.52
N TYR A 611 -0.01 -21.29 -25.94
CA TYR A 611 0.98 -22.39 -26.02
C TYR A 611 0.75 -23.35 -27.19
N GLN A 612 -0.32 -23.20 -28.00
CA GLN A 612 -0.50 -23.98 -29.23
C GLN A 612 0.64 -23.69 -30.20
N LYS A 613 1.17 -24.72 -30.86
CA LYS A 613 2.30 -24.58 -31.79
C LYS A 613 1.99 -23.67 -32.98
N GLN A 614 0.73 -23.68 -33.45
CA GLN A 614 0.22 -22.84 -34.54
C GLN A 614 -1.08 -22.18 -34.10
N THR A 615 -1.19 -20.87 -34.29
CA THR A 615 -2.40 -20.11 -34.07
C THR A 615 -2.42 -18.92 -35.04
N ASP A 616 -3.58 -18.65 -35.62
CA ASP A 616 -3.80 -17.49 -36.48
C ASP A 616 -4.27 -16.27 -35.70
N ASN A 617 -4.27 -16.34 -34.35
CA ASN A 617 -4.69 -15.22 -33.52
C ASN A 617 -3.67 -14.08 -33.57
N PRO A 618 -4.06 -12.90 -34.15
CA PRO A 618 -3.15 -11.77 -34.33
C PRO A 618 -2.75 -11.10 -33.02
N LEU A 619 -3.40 -11.40 -31.90
CA LEU A 619 -3.05 -10.88 -30.57
C LEU A 619 -1.92 -11.70 -29.91
N ILE A 620 -1.54 -12.82 -30.51
CA ILE A 620 -0.40 -13.62 -30.07
C ILE A 620 0.85 -13.23 -30.83
N ILE A 621 1.87 -12.77 -30.11
CA ILE A 621 3.16 -12.41 -30.67
C ILE A 621 4.19 -13.45 -30.25
N ARG A 622 4.96 -13.94 -31.22
CA ARG A 622 6.07 -14.88 -31.01
C ARG A 622 7.34 -14.33 -31.61
N VAL A 623 8.43 -14.62 -30.96
CA VAL A 623 9.79 -14.33 -31.46
C VAL A 623 10.61 -15.62 -31.40
N PRO A 624 11.55 -15.84 -32.33
CA PRO A 624 12.46 -16.94 -32.23
C PRO A 624 13.24 -16.87 -30.92
N THR A 625 13.31 -17.95 -30.17
CA THR A 625 14.26 -18.07 -29.07
C THR A 625 15.66 -18.09 -29.68
N LEU A 626 16.54 -17.22 -29.23
CA LEU A 626 17.95 -17.30 -29.57
C LEU A 626 18.41 -18.71 -29.16
N LYS A 627 18.75 -19.56 -30.12
CA LYS A 627 19.34 -20.87 -29.83
C LYS A 627 20.61 -20.61 -29.01
N GLN A 628 20.63 -21.17 -27.82
CA GLN A 628 21.86 -21.32 -27.03
C GLN A 628 22.86 -22.18 -27.78
#